data_e181eadbcbebeb622347e8003394ebc7
#
_entry.id   e181eadbcbebeb622347e8003394ebc7
#
_cell.length_a   1.000
_cell.length_b   1.000
_cell.length_c   1.000
_cell.angle_alpha   90.00
_cell.angle_beta   90.00
_cell.angle_gamma   90.00
#
_symmetry.space_group_name_H-M   'P 1'
#
loop_
_entity.id
_entity.type
_entity.pdbx_description
1 polymer ?
#
loop_
_entity_poly.entity_id
_entity_poly.type
_entity_poly.pdbx_seq_one_letter_code
_entity_poly.pdbx_strand_id
1 'polypeptide(L)'
;MKKSTKISKNNFKIIQTQDYQGFSFAALKETLMLTRGSRQKLIFLPTGNTPTGYYQEFTNYLKKNSREKKRFFFTNLDEYLDVQQNSKISFQSYLKRNISNKLKLSDKNYYWINNKT
;
A
#
# COMPACT_ATOMS: atom_id res chain seq x y z
N MET A 1 8.50 -19.02 9.04
CA MET A 1 8.43 -18.08 7.90
C MET A 1 8.52 -18.88 6.60
N LYS A 2 7.61 -18.65 5.68
CA LYS A 2 7.57 -19.41 4.43
C LYS A 2 8.57 -18.86 3.43
N LYS A 3 9.20 -19.75 2.68
CA LYS A 3 10.23 -19.35 1.73
C LYS A 3 9.63 -18.66 0.52
N SER A 4 10.29 -17.63 0.04
CA SER A 4 10.01 -17.02 -1.26
C SER A 4 11.20 -17.28 -2.18
N THR A 5 10.93 -17.44 -3.46
CA THR A 5 11.96 -17.63 -4.48
C THR A 5 12.06 -16.37 -5.31
N LYS A 6 13.29 -15.87 -5.48
CA LYS A 6 13.56 -14.72 -6.33
C LYS A 6 14.21 -15.16 -7.61
N ILE A 7 13.65 -14.74 -8.73
CA ILE A 7 14.19 -15.04 -10.06
C ILE A 7 14.43 -13.72 -10.78
N SER A 8 15.67 -13.47 -11.21
CA SER A 8 16.01 -12.29 -12.00
C SER A 8 16.35 -12.73 -13.40
N LYS A 9 15.65 -12.16 -14.40
CA LYS A 9 15.91 -12.41 -15.82
C LYS A 9 15.56 -11.16 -16.61
N ASN A 10 16.48 -10.71 -17.47
CA ASN A 10 16.26 -9.57 -18.38
C ASN A 10 15.75 -8.31 -17.68
N ASN A 11 16.33 -7.93 -16.55
CA ASN A 11 15.93 -6.77 -15.75
C ASN A 11 14.59 -6.95 -15.02
N PHE A 12 13.99 -8.13 -15.09
CA PHE A 12 12.81 -8.45 -14.30
C PHE A 12 13.19 -9.20 -13.03
N LYS A 13 12.51 -8.88 -11.95
CA LYS A 13 12.64 -9.58 -10.68
C LYS A 13 11.30 -10.25 -10.39
N ILE A 14 11.30 -11.56 -10.31
CA ILE A 14 10.10 -12.34 -10.01
C ILE A 14 10.28 -12.95 -8.63
N ILE A 15 9.32 -12.71 -7.74
CA ILE A 15 9.30 -13.28 -6.40
C ILE A 15 8.11 -14.22 -6.33
N GLN A 16 8.39 -15.50 -6.21
CA GLN A 16 7.37 -16.53 -6.07
C GLN A 16 7.23 -16.91 -4.60
N THR A 17 6.01 -16.94 -4.10
CA THR A 17 5.70 -17.28 -2.72
C THR A 17 4.80 -18.50 -2.66
N GLN A 18 4.74 -19.16 -1.50
CA GLN A 18 3.99 -20.40 -1.35
C GLN A 18 2.48 -20.18 -1.15
N ASP A 19 2.11 -19.03 -0.59
CA ASP A 19 0.71 -18.73 -0.29
C ASP A 19 0.48 -17.23 -0.24
N TYR A 20 -0.77 -16.86 0.03
CA TYR A 20 -1.19 -15.46 0.06
C TYR A 20 -0.51 -14.69 1.19
N GLN A 21 -0.31 -15.30 2.34
CA GLN A 21 0.37 -14.64 3.45
C GLN A 21 1.83 -14.33 3.09
N GLY A 22 2.51 -15.29 2.47
CA GLY A 22 3.87 -15.07 1.98
C GLY A 22 3.94 -14.00 0.91
N PHE A 23 2.96 -13.96 0.01
CA PHE A 23 2.84 -12.92 -1.02
C PHE A 23 2.73 -11.55 -0.36
N SER A 24 1.82 -11.40 0.61
CA SER A 24 1.59 -10.13 1.29
C SER A 24 2.84 -9.65 2.03
N PHE A 25 3.52 -10.56 2.69
CA PHE A 25 4.76 -10.26 3.42
C PHE A 25 5.89 -9.88 2.47
N ALA A 26 6.01 -10.57 1.34
CA ALA A 26 7.01 -10.26 0.33
C ALA A 26 6.77 -8.86 -0.27
N ALA A 27 5.52 -8.48 -0.48
CA ALA A 27 5.18 -7.15 -0.98
C ALA A 27 5.61 -6.07 0.03
N LEU A 28 5.40 -6.31 1.32
CA LEU A 28 5.88 -5.38 2.35
C LEU A 28 7.40 -5.25 2.31
N LYS A 29 8.12 -6.37 2.25
CA LYS A 29 9.59 -6.34 2.21
C LYS A 29 10.10 -5.56 1.00
N GLU A 30 9.49 -5.76 -0.16
CA GLU A 30 9.88 -5.04 -1.37
C GLU A 30 9.60 -3.54 -1.23
N THR A 31 8.46 -3.16 -0.67
CA THR A 31 8.13 -1.75 -0.42
C THR A 31 9.19 -1.11 0.46
N LEU A 32 9.56 -1.74 1.55
CA LEU A 32 10.55 -1.19 2.48
C LEU A 32 11.94 -1.09 1.83
N MET A 33 12.30 -2.09 1.02
CA MET A 33 13.59 -2.09 0.34
C MET A 33 13.66 -0.99 -0.72
N LEU A 34 12.61 -0.85 -1.53
CA LEU A 34 12.58 0.14 -2.61
C LEU A 34 12.51 1.58 -2.09
N THR A 35 11.99 1.78 -0.89
CA THR A 35 11.87 3.11 -0.30
C THR A 35 12.96 3.42 0.72
N ARG A 36 13.92 2.52 0.89
CA ARG A 36 15.01 2.70 1.86
C ARG A 36 15.81 3.98 1.54
N GLY A 37 16.10 4.74 2.57
CA GLY A 37 16.92 5.95 2.42
C GLY A 37 16.17 7.17 1.95
N SER A 38 14.94 7.06 1.49
CA SER A 38 14.14 8.20 1.07
C SER A 38 13.52 8.90 2.28
N ARG A 39 13.60 10.22 2.31
CA ARG A 39 13.01 11.01 3.41
C ARG A 39 11.49 11.03 3.32
N GLN A 40 10.97 11.14 2.10
CA GLN A 40 9.55 11.12 1.80
C GLN A 40 9.28 10.03 0.77
N LYS A 41 8.22 9.26 0.99
CA LYS A 41 7.92 8.07 0.21
C LYS A 41 6.46 8.13 -0.21
N LEU A 42 6.21 8.22 -1.52
CA LEU A 42 4.86 8.25 -2.06
C LEU A 42 4.51 6.88 -2.63
N ILE A 43 3.41 6.33 -2.16
CA ILE A 43 2.92 5.03 -2.58
C ILE A 43 1.57 5.20 -3.27
N PHE A 44 1.48 4.66 -4.49
CA PHE A 44 0.23 4.56 -5.23
C PHE A 44 -0.41 3.23 -4.88
N LEU A 45 -1.63 3.27 -4.38
CA LEU A 45 -2.29 2.12 -3.76
C LEU A 45 -3.41 1.59 -4.66
N PRO A 46 -3.28 0.37 -5.18
CA PRO A 46 -4.38 -0.31 -5.87
C PRO A 46 -5.43 -0.79 -4.88
N THR A 47 -6.61 -1.12 -5.39
CA THR A 47 -7.69 -1.68 -4.59
C THR A 47 -7.94 -3.13 -4.96
N GLY A 48 -8.87 -3.77 -4.26
CA GLY A 48 -9.26 -5.15 -4.52
C GLY A 48 -8.81 -6.10 -3.43
N ASN A 49 -9.01 -7.38 -3.68
CA ASN A 49 -8.67 -8.42 -2.70
C ASN A 49 -7.17 -8.74 -2.69
N THR A 50 -6.50 -8.57 -3.83
CA THR A 50 -5.10 -8.93 -3.94
C THR A 50 -4.20 -8.16 -2.97
N PRO A 51 -4.28 -6.83 -2.85
CA PRO A 51 -3.40 -6.10 -1.95
C PRO A 51 -3.86 -6.04 -0.50
N THR A 52 -5.04 -6.59 -0.16
CA THR A 52 -5.61 -6.44 1.18
C THR A 52 -4.68 -6.99 2.27
N GLY A 53 -4.09 -8.15 2.05
CA GLY A 53 -3.15 -8.74 3.00
C GLY A 53 -1.86 -7.93 3.12
N TYR A 54 -1.38 -7.39 2.01
CA TYR A 54 -0.24 -6.49 2.01
C TYR A 54 -0.52 -5.25 2.85
N TYR A 55 -1.71 -4.65 2.71
CA TYR A 55 -2.07 -3.48 3.52
C TYR A 55 -2.13 -3.79 4.99
N GLN A 56 -2.60 -4.97 5.34
CA GLN A 56 -2.62 -5.40 6.74
C GLN A 56 -1.19 -5.50 7.30
N GLU A 57 -0.29 -6.11 6.56
CA GLU A 57 1.12 -6.23 6.97
C GLU A 57 1.79 -4.85 7.03
N PHE A 58 1.52 -4.01 6.05
CA PHE A 58 2.12 -2.69 5.96
C PHE A 58 1.66 -1.79 7.10
N THR A 59 0.35 -1.74 7.37
CA THR A 59 -0.17 -0.92 8.46
C THR A 59 0.30 -1.43 9.83
N ASN A 60 0.40 -2.75 10.00
CA ASN A 60 0.96 -3.30 11.24
C ASN A 60 2.42 -2.87 11.44
N TYR A 61 3.20 -2.92 10.38
CA TYR A 61 4.59 -2.46 10.43
C TYR A 61 4.68 -0.97 10.78
N LEU A 62 3.88 -0.13 10.12
CA LEU A 62 3.95 1.32 10.33
C LEU A 62 3.45 1.73 11.71
N LYS A 63 2.50 1.00 12.28
CA LYS A 63 2.05 1.27 13.65
C LYS A 63 3.17 1.06 14.67
N LYS A 64 4.05 0.11 14.41
CA LYS A 64 5.20 -0.17 15.28
C LYS A 64 6.39 0.73 15.02
N ASN A 65 6.37 1.47 13.91
CA ASN A 65 7.48 2.30 13.47
C ASN A 65 6.98 3.73 13.21
N SER A 66 6.62 4.43 14.27
CA SER A 66 5.97 5.74 14.19
C SER A 66 6.77 6.79 13.42
N ARG A 67 8.08 6.74 13.51
CA ARG A 67 8.95 7.67 12.77
C ARG A 67 8.87 7.40 11.27
N GLU A 68 8.91 6.14 10.87
CA GLU A 68 8.76 5.75 9.47
C GLU A 68 7.37 6.09 8.94
N LYS A 69 6.34 5.85 9.74
CA LYS A 69 4.96 6.10 9.36
C LYS A 69 4.75 7.51 8.81
N LYS A 70 5.36 8.50 9.45
CA LYS A 70 5.20 9.91 9.09
C LYS A 70 5.87 10.28 7.77
N ARG A 71 6.76 9.44 7.27
CA ARG A 71 7.47 9.69 6.02
C ARG A 71 6.72 9.16 4.80
N PHE A 72 5.68 8.36 4.99
CA PHE A 72 4.89 7.79 3.92
C PHE A 72 3.73 8.70 3.55
N PHE A 73 3.55 8.85 2.25
CA PHE A 73 2.45 9.57 1.64
C PHE A 73 1.73 8.62 0.70
N PHE A 74 0.42 8.73 0.63
CA PHE A 74 -0.40 7.75 -0.07
C PHE A 74 -1.35 8.42 -1.03
N THR A 75 -1.58 7.78 -2.17
CA THR A 75 -2.61 8.16 -3.12
C THR A 75 -3.22 6.89 -3.71
N ASN A 76 -4.46 7.00 -4.17
CA ASN A 76 -5.07 5.87 -4.89
C ASN A 76 -4.52 5.81 -6.31
N LEU A 77 -4.33 4.60 -6.81
CA LEU A 77 -3.82 4.38 -8.16
C LEU A 77 -4.82 4.85 -9.21
N ASP A 78 -6.09 4.63 -8.94
CA ASP A 78 -7.20 5.00 -9.83
C ASP A 78 -8.46 5.28 -9.01
N GLU A 79 -9.51 5.74 -9.68
CA GLU A 79 -10.81 6.00 -9.07
C GLU A 79 -11.90 5.92 -10.13
N TYR A 80 -13.13 5.61 -9.71
CA TYR A 80 -14.28 5.66 -10.58
C TYR A 80 -14.63 7.11 -10.94
N LEU A 81 -14.99 7.34 -12.20
CA LEU A 81 -15.33 8.68 -12.66
C LEU A 81 -16.69 9.15 -12.16
N ASP A 82 -17.63 8.26 -12.02
CA ASP A 82 -19.04 8.58 -11.77
C ASP A 82 -19.51 8.23 -10.36
N VAL A 83 -18.58 8.00 -9.45
CA VAL A 83 -18.88 7.68 -8.05
C VAL A 83 -18.54 8.86 -7.17
N GLN A 84 -19.44 9.18 -6.25
CA GLN A 84 -19.17 10.26 -5.29
C GLN A 84 -18.01 9.88 -4.39
N GLN A 85 -17.21 10.89 -4.04
CA GLN A 85 -15.97 10.71 -3.28
C GLN A 85 -16.18 9.98 -1.95
N ASN A 86 -17.29 10.25 -1.28
CA ASN A 86 -17.59 9.63 0.02
C ASN A 86 -18.43 8.36 -0.08
N SER A 87 -18.66 7.87 -1.30
CA SER A 87 -19.40 6.62 -1.51
C SER A 87 -18.61 5.43 -0.94
N LYS A 88 -19.32 4.48 -0.35
CA LYS A 88 -18.71 3.27 0.19
C LYS A 88 -18.01 2.42 -0.87
N ILE A 89 -18.43 2.56 -2.14
CA ILE A 89 -17.84 1.76 -3.24
C ILE A 89 -16.67 2.47 -3.91
N SER A 90 -16.37 3.72 -3.55
CA SER A 90 -15.20 4.42 -4.12
C SER A 90 -13.90 3.75 -3.66
N PHE A 91 -12.87 3.85 -4.50
CA PHE A 91 -11.55 3.33 -4.15
C PHE A 91 -10.96 4.10 -2.98
N GLN A 92 -11.24 5.40 -2.90
CA GLN A 92 -10.83 6.19 -1.75
C GLN A 92 -11.40 5.63 -0.44
N SER A 93 -12.68 5.25 -0.41
CA SER A 93 -13.30 4.67 0.78
C SER A 93 -12.67 3.34 1.15
N TYR A 94 -12.38 2.48 0.16
CA TYR A 94 -11.66 1.23 0.38
C TYR A 94 -10.31 1.49 1.05
N LEU A 95 -9.54 2.44 0.53
CA LEU A 95 -8.21 2.73 1.05
C LEU A 95 -8.27 3.38 2.42
N LYS A 96 -9.28 4.18 2.70
CA LYS A 96 -9.47 4.72 4.05
C LYS A 96 -9.70 3.62 5.06
N ARG A 97 -10.52 2.62 4.71
CA ARG A 97 -10.77 1.49 5.62
C ARG A 97 -9.52 0.64 5.85
N ASN A 98 -8.71 0.47 4.82
CA ASN A 98 -7.57 -0.44 4.88
C ASN A 98 -6.27 0.23 5.30
N ILE A 99 -6.13 1.53 5.12
CA ILE A 99 -4.89 2.24 5.37
C ILE A 99 -5.10 3.40 6.34
N SER A 100 -5.78 4.47 5.92
CA SER A 100 -5.72 5.73 6.65
C SER A 100 -6.40 5.66 8.01
N ASN A 101 -7.52 4.97 8.11
CA ASN A 101 -8.21 4.83 9.40
C ASN A 101 -7.38 4.03 10.42
N LYS A 102 -6.52 3.15 9.93
CA LYS A 102 -5.66 2.33 10.78
C LYS A 102 -4.42 3.09 11.25
N LEU A 103 -3.89 3.97 10.41
CA LEU A 103 -2.63 4.66 10.70
C LEU A 103 -2.81 5.94 11.48
N LYS A 104 -3.97 6.58 11.39
CA LYS A 104 -4.26 7.84 12.08
C LYS A 104 -3.24 8.92 11.75
N LEU A 105 -2.82 8.98 10.49
CA LEU A 105 -1.94 10.03 10.01
C LEU A 105 -2.74 11.29 9.70
N SER A 106 -2.06 12.42 9.67
CA SER A 106 -2.62 13.69 9.22
C SER A 106 -3.10 13.59 7.78
N ASP A 107 -4.13 14.37 7.44
CA ASP A 107 -4.61 14.45 6.06
C ASP A 107 -3.53 14.89 5.08
N LYS A 108 -2.48 15.53 5.55
CA LYS A 108 -1.34 15.93 4.73
C LYS A 108 -0.60 14.75 4.11
N ASN A 109 -0.78 13.56 4.67
CA ASN A 109 -0.12 12.35 4.16
C ASN A 109 -0.91 11.66 3.04
N TYR A 110 -2.09 12.16 2.69
CA TYR A 110 -2.96 11.52 1.71
C TYR A 110 -3.30 12.47 0.57
N TYR A 111 -3.12 12.02 -0.66
CA TYR A 111 -3.44 12.76 -1.87
C TYR A 111 -4.47 11.98 -2.66
N TRP A 112 -5.74 12.11 -2.26
CA TRP A 112 -6.81 11.32 -2.88
C TRP A 112 -7.16 11.88 -4.24
N ILE A 113 -7.07 11.02 -5.26
CA ILE A 113 -7.60 11.29 -6.59
C ILE A 113 -9.11 11.04 -6.54
N ASN A 114 -9.88 11.94 -7.10
CA ASN A 114 -11.33 11.81 -7.13
C ASN A 114 -11.86 12.29 -8.48
N ASN A 115 -13.18 12.19 -8.69
CA ASN A 115 -13.81 12.52 -9.96
C ASN A 115 -13.82 14.02 -10.28
N LYS A 116 -13.31 14.86 -9.39
CA LYS A 116 -13.18 16.31 -9.60
C LYS A 116 -11.72 16.74 -9.82
N THR A 117 -10.82 15.81 -9.79
CA THR A 117 -9.38 16.09 -9.92
C THR A 117 -8.98 16.37 -11.36
#